data_4b24050e51de09f29b85ae1ce72e8f81
#
_entry.id   4b24050e51de09f29b85ae1ce72e8f81
#
_cell.length_a   1.000
_cell.length_b   1.000
_cell.length_c   1.000
_cell.angle_alpha   90.00
_cell.angle_beta   90.00
_cell.angle_gamma   90.00
#
_symmetry.space_group_name_H-M   'P 1'
#
loop_
_entity.id
_entity.type
_entity.pdbx_description
1 polymer ?
#
loop_
_entity_poly.entity_id
_entity_poly.type
_entity_poly.pdbx_seq_one_letter_code
_entity_poly.pdbx_strand_id
1 'polypeptide(L)'
;MPSYLSFARFYDGLMQDACYEKRCDYILKLAESFGHDMGITLDLACGTGTLTRLLKKRGVDVFGIDYSMEMLSEAMQSASEEGLDILFLRQKMQSIDLYGTINTCVCTLDSINHLTKIEDVAKTFDRVGLFMDDDGLFIFDVNTVYKHKNVLADNTFVYENDSVFCVWQNTPEDDNKVKIDLDFF
;
A
#
# COMPACT_ATOMS: atom_id res chain seq x y z
N MET A 1 21.28 -9.76 11.31
CA MET A 1 20.21 -9.38 10.39
C MET A 1 19.69 -8.03 10.82
N PRO A 2 19.73 -6.98 10.01
CA PRO A 2 18.99 -5.76 10.31
C PRO A 2 17.52 -6.17 10.41
N SER A 3 16.87 -5.81 11.50
CA SER A 3 15.50 -6.18 11.74
C SER A 3 14.58 -5.46 10.77
N TYR A 4 13.42 -6.01 10.46
CA TYR A 4 12.32 -5.37 9.72
C TYR A 4 12.00 -3.95 10.24
N LEU A 5 12.34 -3.64 11.48
CA LEU A 5 12.28 -2.30 12.08
C LEU A 5 13.09 -1.23 11.33
N SER A 6 14.24 -1.62 10.74
CA SER A 6 15.04 -0.66 9.95
C SER A 6 14.44 -0.42 8.57
N PHE A 7 13.76 -1.40 7.96
CA PHE A 7 13.17 -1.28 6.65
C PHE A 7 12.05 -0.22 6.60
N ALA A 8 11.11 -0.26 7.56
CA ALA A 8 9.99 0.68 7.59
C ALA A 8 10.46 2.15 7.63
N ARG A 9 11.52 2.44 8.41
CA ARG A 9 12.10 3.79 8.53
C ARG A 9 12.72 4.31 7.24
N PHE A 10 13.30 3.41 6.45
CA PHE A 10 13.97 3.79 5.21
C PHE A 10 13.06 3.66 3.98
N TYR A 11 11.90 3.01 4.16
CA TYR A 11 10.97 2.70 3.07
C TYR A 11 10.58 3.94 2.27
N ASP A 12 10.09 4.98 2.94
CA ASP A 12 9.66 6.21 2.27
C ASP A 12 10.82 6.93 1.54
N GLY A 13 12.02 6.86 2.11
CA GLY A 13 13.24 7.40 1.48
C GLY A 13 13.65 6.64 0.21
N LEU A 14 13.35 5.34 0.14
CA LEU A 14 13.60 4.51 -1.05
C LEU A 14 12.50 4.63 -2.09
N MET A 15 11.27 4.98 -1.66
CA MET A 15 10.09 5.09 -2.50
C MET A 15 9.89 6.49 -3.09
N GLN A 16 10.97 7.25 -3.32
CA GLN A 16 10.90 8.59 -3.94
C GLN A 16 10.20 8.58 -5.30
N ASP A 17 10.34 7.49 -6.05
CA ASP A 17 9.68 7.29 -7.35
C ASP A 17 8.18 6.95 -7.24
N ALA A 18 7.66 6.67 -6.04
CA ALA A 18 6.24 6.37 -5.83
C ALA A 18 5.33 7.57 -6.08
N CYS A 19 5.91 8.79 -6.09
CA CYS A 19 5.19 10.03 -6.38
C CYS A 19 3.86 10.15 -5.62
N TYR A 20 3.87 9.91 -4.31
CA TYR A 20 2.67 9.82 -3.47
C TYR A 20 1.69 10.99 -3.63
N GLU A 21 2.19 12.22 -3.76
CA GLU A 21 1.33 13.40 -4.00
C GLU A 21 0.54 13.27 -5.31
N LYS A 22 1.23 12.91 -6.39
CA LYS A 22 0.58 12.71 -7.70
C LYS A 22 -0.41 11.55 -7.68
N ARG A 23 -0.09 10.48 -6.93
CA ARG A 23 -0.95 9.32 -6.74
C ARG A 23 -2.20 9.71 -5.96
N CYS A 24 -2.06 10.45 -4.87
CA CYS A 24 -3.16 10.99 -4.09
C CYS A 24 -4.09 11.85 -4.98
N ASP A 25 -3.52 12.81 -5.73
CA ASP A 25 -4.28 13.65 -6.67
C ASP A 25 -4.98 12.83 -7.76
N TYR A 26 -4.34 11.79 -8.26
CA TYR A 26 -4.93 10.91 -9.26
C TYR A 26 -6.12 10.12 -8.71
N ILE A 27 -6.00 9.56 -7.50
CA ILE A 27 -7.09 8.82 -6.82
C ILE A 27 -8.31 9.73 -6.64
N LEU A 28 -8.11 10.95 -6.12
CA LEU A 28 -9.20 11.91 -5.93
C LEU A 28 -9.87 12.29 -7.24
N LYS A 29 -9.10 12.58 -8.28
CA LYS A 29 -9.64 12.86 -9.63
C LYS A 29 -10.37 11.68 -10.24
N LEU A 30 -9.87 10.47 -9.99
CA LEU A 30 -10.52 9.26 -10.47
C LEU A 30 -11.90 9.09 -9.81
N ALA A 31 -11.99 9.21 -8.48
CA ALA A 31 -13.26 9.19 -7.76
C ALA A 31 -14.23 10.27 -8.27
N GLU A 32 -13.75 11.51 -8.42
CA GLU A 32 -14.52 12.62 -8.97
C GLU A 32 -15.07 12.29 -10.38
N SER A 33 -14.26 11.65 -11.24
CA SER A 33 -14.68 11.29 -12.61
C SER A 33 -15.83 10.27 -12.65
N PHE A 34 -15.99 9.48 -11.59
CA PHE A 34 -17.13 8.59 -11.37
C PHE A 34 -18.29 9.27 -10.62
N GLY A 35 -18.17 10.55 -10.24
CA GLY A 35 -19.14 11.23 -9.40
C GLY A 35 -19.21 10.65 -7.99
N HIS A 36 -18.14 10.02 -7.53
CA HIS A 36 -18.07 9.29 -6.27
C HIS A 36 -17.50 10.19 -5.16
N ASP A 37 -18.21 10.24 -4.03
CA ASP A 37 -17.71 10.85 -2.80
C ASP A 37 -16.83 9.82 -2.05
N MET A 38 -15.63 10.22 -1.68
CA MET A 38 -14.68 9.33 -0.98
C MET A 38 -15.27 8.78 0.32
N GLY A 39 -16.06 9.55 1.06
CA GLY A 39 -16.69 9.14 2.31
C GLY A 39 -15.71 8.51 3.29
N ILE A 40 -16.16 7.49 4.03
CA ILE A 40 -15.27 6.67 4.88
C ILE A 40 -14.39 5.83 3.98
N THR A 41 -13.10 6.11 4.01
CA THR A 41 -12.10 5.51 3.11
C THR A 41 -11.16 4.59 3.85
N LEU A 42 -11.00 3.37 3.34
CA LEU A 42 -9.98 2.41 3.77
C LEU A 42 -8.75 2.51 2.86
N ASP A 43 -7.58 2.78 3.44
CA ASP A 43 -6.28 2.55 2.78
C ASP A 43 -5.80 1.13 3.16
N LEU A 44 -5.97 0.18 2.23
CA LEU A 44 -5.71 -1.24 2.43
C LEU A 44 -4.26 -1.58 2.04
N ALA A 45 -3.51 -2.16 2.96
CA ALA A 45 -2.06 -2.32 2.92
C ALA A 45 -1.34 -0.96 2.88
N CYS A 46 -1.66 -0.12 3.85
CA CYS A 46 -1.24 1.29 3.90
C CYS A 46 0.26 1.49 4.15
N GLY A 47 1.01 0.46 4.54
CA GLY A 47 2.43 0.52 4.85
C GLY A 47 2.74 1.57 5.93
N THR A 48 3.65 2.49 5.63
CA THR A 48 4.04 3.63 6.50
C THR A 48 2.99 4.75 6.54
N GLY A 49 1.82 4.55 5.91
CA GLY A 49 0.70 5.48 5.94
C GLY A 49 0.92 6.80 5.19
N THR A 50 1.89 6.88 4.30
CA THR A 50 2.17 8.11 3.56
C THR A 50 1.00 8.55 2.68
N LEU A 51 0.39 7.61 1.93
CA LEU A 51 -0.82 7.91 1.18
C LEU A 51 -2.00 8.24 2.11
N THR A 52 -2.16 7.47 3.20
CA THR A 52 -3.21 7.70 4.21
C THR A 52 -3.15 9.12 4.77
N ARG A 53 -1.94 9.58 5.17
CA ARG A 53 -1.73 10.95 5.67
C ARG A 53 -2.05 12.01 4.62
N LEU A 54 -1.68 11.79 3.35
CA LEU A 54 -1.99 12.71 2.26
C LEU A 54 -3.49 12.81 1.99
N LEU A 55 -4.21 11.69 1.96
CA LEU A 55 -5.67 11.67 1.84
C LEU A 55 -6.33 12.44 3.00
N LYS A 56 -5.86 12.21 4.25
CA LYS A 56 -6.34 12.93 5.43
C LYS A 56 -6.14 14.43 5.32
N LYS A 57 -4.97 14.88 4.87
CA LYS A 57 -4.67 16.31 4.61
C LYS A 57 -5.56 16.95 3.53
N ARG A 58 -6.05 16.14 2.59
CA ARG A 58 -7.01 16.57 1.56
C ARG A 58 -8.47 16.52 2.04
N GLY A 59 -8.70 16.23 3.32
CA GLY A 59 -10.02 16.25 3.95
C GLY A 59 -10.80 14.94 3.85
N VAL A 60 -10.16 13.84 3.39
CA VAL A 60 -10.79 12.52 3.33
C VAL A 60 -10.87 11.93 4.74
N ASP A 61 -12.00 11.33 5.09
CA ASP A 61 -12.16 10.54 6.32
C ASP A 61 -11.57 9.15 6.09
N VAL A 62 -10.28 9.00 6.41
CA VAL A 62 -9.49 7.81 6.04
C VAL A 62 -8.87 7.13 7.26
N PHE A 63 -8.82 5.80 7.21
CA PHE A 63 -8.07 4.95 8.12
C PHE A 63 -7.22 3.95 7.33
N GLY A 64 -6.15 3.45 7.96
CA GLY A 64 -5.21 2.53 7.33
C GLY A 64 -5.24 1.13 7.93
N ILE A 65 -5.05 0.13 7.08
CA ILE A 65 -4.84 -1.26 7.51
C ILE A 65 -3.55 -1.78 6.87
N ASP A 66 -2.70 -2.39 7.70
CA ASP A 66 -1.53 -3.15 7.23
C ASP A 66 -1.33 -4.40 8.10
N TYR A 67 -0.58 -5.36 7.59
CA TYR A 67 -0.22 -6.56 8.35
C TYR A 67 1.06 -6.38 9.17
N SER A 68 2.01 -5.57 8.68
CA SER A 68 3.29 -5.30 9.35
C SER A 68 3.10 -4.32 10.52
N MET A 69 3.47 -4.77 11.70
CA MET A 69 3.45 -3.92 12.90
C MET A 69 4.50 -2.82 12.82
N GLU A 70 5.61 -3.10 12.15
CA GLU A 70 6.71 -2.17 11.95
C GLU A 70 6.28 -0.99 11.05
N MET A 71 5.58 -1.30 9.96
CA MET A 71 5.01 -0.27 9.06
C MET A 71 3.97 0.59 9.80
N LEU A 72 3.07 -0.05 10.55
CA LEU A 72 2.06 0.67 11.32
C LEU A 72 2.65 1.54 12.43
N SER A 73 3.74 1.10 13.05
CA SER A 73 4.44 1.92 14.05
C SER A 73 4.98 3.21 13.44
N GLU A 74 5.56 3.13 12.25
CA GLU A 74 6.03 4.29 11.50
C GLU A 74 4.86 5.18 11.05
N ALA A 75 3.76 4.56 10.57
CA ALA A 75 2.54 5.27 10.17
C ALA A 75 1.94 6.08 11.33
N MET A 76 1.81 5.46 12.51
CA MET A 76 1.28 6.11 13.71
C MET A 76 2.20 7.23 14.21
N GLN A 77 3.51 7.00 14.20
CA GLN A 77 4.49 8.02 14.59
C GLN A 77 4.40 9.23 13.67
N SER A 78 4.47 9.02 12.35
CA SER A 78 4.43 10.10 11.36
C SER A 78 3.10 10.86 11.40
N ALA A 79 1.96 10.18 11.58
CA ALA A 79 0.67 10.84 11.73
C ALA A 79 0.63 11.71 12.99
N SER A 80 1.17 11.22 14.11
CA SER A 80 1.26 11.97 15.38
C SER A 80 2.13 13.21 15.25
N GLU A 81 3.30 13.09 14.60
CA GLU A 81 4.21 14.21 14.34
C GLU A 81 3.57 15.31 13.46
N GLU A 82 2.71 14.90 12.55
CA GLU A 82 1.95 15.79 11.67
C GLU A 82 0.63 16.30 12.31
N GLY A 83 0.30 15.86 13.53
CA GLY A 83 -0.93 16.25 14.23
C GLY A 83 -2.21 15.71 13.58
N LEU A 84 -2.12 14.59 12.87
CA LEU A 84 -3.23 13.95 12.18
C LEU A 84 -3.83 12.84 13.05
N ASP A 85 -5.14 12.91 13.27
CA ASP A 85 -5.90 11.84 13.92
C ASP A 85 -6.33 10.81 12.88
N ILE A 86 -5.59 9.70 12.82
CA ILE A 86 -5.80 8.61 11.86
C ILE A 86 -5.79 7.28 12.62
N LEU A 87 -6.82 6.47 12.40
CA LEU A 87 -6.87 5.10 12.92
C LEU A 87 -6.03 4.17 12.03
N PHE A 88 -5.11 3.43 12.63
CA PHE A 88 -4.38 2.36 11.98
C PHE A 88 -4.66 1.02 12.65
N LEU A 89 -4.98 -0.01 11.86
CA LEU A 89 -5.36 -1.34 12.35
C LEU A 89 -4.45 -2.41 11.75
N ARG A 90 -4.03 -3.37 12.58
CA ARG A 90 -3.24 -4.50 12.11
C ARG A 90 -4.15 -5.64 11.66
N GLN A 91 -4.32 -5.79 10.35
CA GLN A 91 -5.08 -6.90 9.76
C GLN A 91 -4.45 -7.34 8.43
N LYS A 92 -4.76 -8.57 7.99
CA LYS A 92 -4.40 -9.06 6.66
C LYS A 92 -5.48 -8.68 5.66
N MET A 93 -5.10 -8.33 4.43
CA MET A 93 -6.04 -7.98 3.36
C MET A 93 -7.15 -9.02 3.17
N GLN A 94 -6.79 -10.31 3.15
CA GLN A 94 -7.73 -11.41 2.93
C GLN A 94 -8.61 -11.77 4.14
N SER A 95 -8.48 -11.05 5.25
CA SER A 95 -9.24 -11.31 6.48
C SER A 95 -9.58 -10.04 7.24
N ILE A 96 -9.75 -8.91 6.52
CA ILE A 96 -10.22 -7.67 7.15
C ILE A 96 -11.57 -7.89 7.81
N ASP A 97 -11.75 -7.26 8.96
CA ASP A 97 -12.99 -7.29 9.74
C ASP A 97 -13.24 -5.89 10.30
N LEU A 98 -14.29 -5.25 9.82
CA LEU A 98 -14.62 -3.86 10.12
C LEU A 98 -15.91 -3.78 10.94
N TYR A 99 -16.02 -2.73 11.76
CA TYR A 99 -17.24 -2.50 12.57
C TYR A 99 -18.38 -1.85 11.79
N GLY A 100 -18.14 -1.40 10.56
CA GLY A 100 -19.11 -0.72 9.72
C GLY A 100 -18.73 -0.83 8.25
N THR A 101 -19.47 -0.13 7.40
CA THR A 101 -19.23 -0.07 5.97
C THR A 101 -18.25 1.05 5.61
N ILE A 102 -17.68 0.96 4.44
CA ILE A 102 -16.78 1.93 3.82
C ILE A 102 -17.34 2.37 2.48
N ASN A 103 -17.15 3.63 2.13
CA ASN A 103 -17.54 4.16 0.83
C ASN A 103 -16.44 3.90 -0.21
N THR A 104 -15.17 4.02 0.20
CA THR A 104 -14.03 3.84 -0.68
C THR A 104 -13.00 2.89 -0.07
N CYS A 105 -12.42 2.03 -0.91
CA CYS A 105 -11.21 1.30 -0.58
C CYS A 105 -10.12 1.69 -1.59
N VAL A 106 -8.93 2.01 -1.12
CA VAL A 106 -7.75 2.19 -1.96
C VAL A 106 -6.70 1.14 -1.58
N CYS A 107 -6.02 0.55 -2.59
CA CYS A 107 -4.94 -0.42 -2.37
C CYS A 107 -3.89 -0.20 -3.45
N THR A 108 -2.80 0.46 -3.13
CA THR A 108 -1.84 0.96 -4.12
C THR A 108 -0.44 0.38 -3.94
N LEU A 109 0.46 0.76 -4.87
CA LEU A 109 1.85 0.30 -4.89
C LEU A 109 1.96 -1.22 -4.97
N ASP A 110 1.18 -1.79 -5.91
CA ASP A 110 1.15 -3.23 -6.21
C ASP A 110 0.96 -4.15 -4.99
N SER A 111 0.36 -3.64 -3.91
CA SER A 111 0.14 -4.40 -2.67
C SER A 111 -0.64 -5.71 -2.91
N ILE A 112 -1.57 -5.74 -3.86
CA ILE A 112 -2.30 -6.96 -4.26
C ILE A 112 -1.33 -8.04 -4.78
N ASN A 113 -0.23 -7.65 -5.44
CA ASN A 113 0.76 -8.59 -5.97
C ASN A 113 1.57 -9.33 -4.89
N HIS A 114 1.55 -8.88 -3.65
CA HIS A 114 2.12 -9.61 -2.52
C HIS A 114 1.31 -10.84 -2.10
N LEU A 115 0.07 -10.97 -2.58
CA LEU A 115 -0.75 -12.16 -2.39
C LEU A 115 -0.36 -13.22 -3.44
N THR A 116 0.43 -14.21 -3.03
CA THR A 116 0.99 -15.23 -3.93
C THR A 116 0.04 -16.38 -4.25
N LYS A 117 -1.18 -16.39 -3.67
CA LYS A 117 -2.22 -17.38 -3.88
C LYS A 117 -3.47 -16.72 -4.42
N ILE A 118 -4.02 -17.25 -5.50
CA ILE A 118 -5.25 -16.71 -6.13
C ILE A 118 -6.45 -16.73 -5.16
N GLU A 119 -6.49 -17.73 -4.27
CA GLU A 119 -7.54 -17.86 -3.27
C GLU A 119 -7.48 -16.70 -2.24
N ASP A 120 -6.29 -16.19 -1.93
CA ASP A 120 -6.13 -15.05 -1.02
C ASP A 120 -6.49 -13.74 -1.72
N VAL A 121 -6.20 -13.63 -3.02
CA VAL A 121 -6.70 -12.51 -3.84
C VAL A 121 -8.23 -12.49 -3.86
N ALA A 122 -8.87 -13.63 -4.19
CA ALA A 122 -10.34 -13.76 -4.20
C ALA A 122 -10.94 -13.37 -2.84
N LYS A 123 -10.40 -13.91 -1.74
CA LYS A 123 -10.85 -13.56 -0.39
C LYS A 123 -10.71 -12.07 -0.09
N THR A 124 -9.64 -11.42 -0.57
CA THR A 124 -9.45 -9.97 -0.37
C THR A 124 -10.59 -9.19 -1.03
N PHE A 125 -10.93 -9.52 -2.27
CA PHE A 125 -12.05 -8.88 -2.97
C PHE A 125 -13.39 -9.18 -2.29
N ASP A 126 -13.62 -10.42 -1.86
CA ASP A 126 -14.84 -10.80 -1.11
C ASP A 126 -14.95 -10.01 0.21
N ARG A 127 -13.84 -9.86 0.93
CA ARG A 127 -13.83 -9.11 2.20
C ARG A 127 -14.02 -7.61 1.99
N VAL A 128 -13.38 -7.01 0.99
CA VAL A 128 -13.62 -5.61 0.63
C VAL A 128 -15.09 -5.43 0.24
N GLY A 129 -15.63 -6.28 -0.64
CA GLY A 129 -17.03 -6.22 -1.05
C GLY A 129 -18.03 -6.41 0.09
N LEU A 130 -17.69 -7.21 1.11
CA LEU A 130 -18.56 -7.41 2.28
C LEU A 130 -18.77 -6.12 3.10
N PHE A 131 -17.73 -5.27 3.17
CA PHE A 131 -17.77 -4.02 3.93
C PHE A 131 -18.01 -2.79 3.06
N MET A 132 -18.06 -2.93 1.73
CA MET A 132 -18.31 -1.84 0.82
C MET A 132 -19.79 -1.48 0.81
N ASP A 133 -20.11 -0.18 0.84
CA ASP A 133 -21.46 0.30 0.57
C ASP A 133 -21.89 -0.03 -0.88
N ASP A 134 -23.20 -0.05 -1.15
CA ASP A 134 -23.76 -0.46 -2.46
C ASP A 134 -23.19 0.33 -3.64
N ASP A 135 -22.91 1.64 -3.45
CA ASP A 135 -22.29 2.53 -4.44
C ASP A 135 -20.79 2.75 -4.17
N GLY A 136 -20.16 1.86 -3.40
CA GLY A 136 -18.76 2.00 -3.01
C GLY A 136 -17.78 1.78 -4.16
N LEU A 137 -16.61 2.38 -4.06
CA LEU A 137 -15.55 2.33 -5.07
C LEU A 137 -14.28 1.66 -4.52
N PHE A 138 -13.80 0.63 -5.21
CA PHE A 138 -12.50 0.02 -4.92
C PHE A 138 -11.48 0.41 -6.00
N ILE A 139 -10.47 1.19 -5.61
CA ILE A 139 -9.37 1.64 -6.47
C ILE A 139 -8.10 0.86 -6.09
N PHE A 140 -7.53 0.14 -7.03
CA PHE A 140 -6.30 -0.59 -6.80
C PHE A 140 -5.38 -0.58 -8.02
N ASP A 141 -4.09 -0.79 -7.82
CA ASP A 141 -3.14 -1.05 -8.90
C ASP A 141 -2.54 -2.46 -8.80
N VAL A 142 -2.07 -2.95 -9.93
CA VAL A 142 -1.37 -4.24 -10.01
C VAL A 142 -0.24 -4.17 -11.03
N ASN A 143 0.83 -4.89 -10.76
CA ASN A 143 1.86 -5.12 -11.74
C ASN A 143 1.35 -6.05 -12.86
N THR A 144 1.50 -5.62 -14.10
CA THR A 144 1.16 -6.45 -15.25
C THR A 144 2.19 -7.56 -15.47
N VAL A 145 1.79 -8.61 -16.18
CA VAL A 145 2.70 -9.67 -16.63
C VAL A 145 3.89 -9.08 -17.40
N TYR A 146 3.63 -8.04 -18.22
CA TYR A 146 4.70 -7.33 -18.94
C TYR A 146 5.72 -6.71 -17.97
N LYS A 147 5.25 -5.99 -16.94
CA LYS A 147 6.14 -5.38 -15.94
C LYS A 147 6.99 -6.44 -15.24
N HIS A 148 6.38 -7.54 -14.82
CA HIS A 148 7.11 -8.64 -14.17
C HIS A 148 8.16 -9.28 -15.10
N LYS A 149 7.83 -9.53 -16.36
CA LYS A 149 8.71 -10.26 -17.28
C LYS A 149 9.76 -9.40 -17.97
N ASN A 150 9.51 -8.11 -18.17
CA ASN A 150 10.35 -7.26 -19.01
C ASN A 150 11.00 -6.08 -18.27
N VAL A 151 10.44 -5.68 -17.13
CA VAL A 151 10.95 -4.55 -16.35
C VAL A 151 11.59 -5.03 -15.04
N LEU A 152 10.85 -5.79 -14.25
CA LEU A 152 11.34 -6.33 -12.99
C LEU A 152 12.23 -7.54 -13.22
N ALA A 153 11.73 -8.57 -13.88
CA ALA A 153 12.45 -9.78 -14.32
C ALA A 153 13.62 -10.20 -13.42
N ASP A 154 14.73 -10.66 -14.01
CA ASP A 154 16.01 -10.95 -13.36
C ASP A 154 16.86 -9.66 -13.35
N ASN A 155 16.41 -8.67 -12.58
CA ASN A 155 17.01 -7.34 -12.57
C ASN A 155 17.41 -6.91 -11.16
N THR A 156 18.41 -6.05 -11.09
CA THR A 156 18.90 -5.47 -9.84
C THR A 156 18.77 -3.96 -9.91
N PHE A 157 18.14 -3.38 -8.91
CA PHE A 157 18.02 -1.93 -8.74
C PHE A 157 18.83 -1.49 -7.53
N VAL A 158 19.46 -0.34 -7.63
CA VAL A 158 20.21 0.25 -6.54
C VAL A 158 19.60 1.59 -6.20
N TYR A 159 19.30 1.78 -4.93
CA TYR A 159 18.80 3.02 -4.38
C TYR A 159 19.77 3.53 -3.34
N GLU A 160 20.11 4.79 -3.42
CA GLU A 160 21.05 5.45 -2.50
C GLU A 160 20.50 6.82 -2.10
N ASN A 161 20.58 7.10 -0.81
CA ASN A 161 20.40 8.44 -0.26
C ASN A 161 21.41 8.66 0.87
N ASP A 162 21.38 9.83 1.51
CA ASP A 162 22.35 10.22 2.55
C ASP A 162 22.39 9.26 3.77
N SER A 163 21.39 8.39 3.93
CA SER A 163 21.20 7.58 5.13
C SER A 163 21.18 6.07 4.88
N VAL A 164 20.98 5.64 3.63
CA VAL A 164 20.84 4.23 3.31
C VAL A 164 21.26 3.93 1.87
N PHE A 165 21.93 2.81 1.71
CA PHE A 165 22.20 2.19 0.42
C PHE A 165 21.40 0.86 0.36
N CYS A 166 20.56 0.70 -0.65
CA CYS A 166 19.72 -0.48 -0.82
C CYS A 166 19.99 -1.14 -2.17
N VAL A 167 20.22 -2.44 -2.14
CA VAL A 167 20.25 -3.28 -3.32
C VAL A 167 18.97 -4.10 -3.36
N TRP A 168 18.15 -3.88 -4.39
CA TRP A 168 16.92 -4.63 -4.65
C TRP A 168 17.17 -5.58 -5.79
N GLN A 169 17.20 -6.87 -5.51
CA GLN A 169 17.37 -7.92 -6.50
C GLN A 169 16.07 -8.68 -6.71
N ASN A 170 15.66 -8.80 -7.97
CA ASN A 170 14.54 -9.63 -8.39
C ASN A 170 15.07 -10.94 -8.98
N THR A 171 14.51 -12.05 -8.53
CA THR A 171 14.80 -13.36 -9.07
C THR A 171 13.49 -14.00 -9.54
N PRO A 172 13.33 -14.25 -10.86
CA PRO A 172 12.13 -14.94 -11.37
C PRO A 172 12.02 -16.33 -10.75
N GLU A 173 10.82 -16.68 -10.34
CA GLU A 173 10.46 -18.02 -9.91
C GLU A 173 9.43 -18.62 -10.88
N ASP A 174 9.15 -19.93 -10.74
CA ASP A 174 8.09 -20.59 -11.48
C ASP A 174 6.72 -19.95 -11.17
N ASP A 175 5.73 -20.20 -12.01
CA ASP A 175 4.35 -19.75 -11.82
C ASP A 175 4.11 -18.22 -11.79
N ASN A 176 4.90 -17.45 -12.54
CA ASN A 176 4.79 -15.99 -12.62
C ASN A 176 5.02 -15.28 -11.28
N LYS A 177 5.82 -15.84 -10.41
CA LYS A 177 6.29 -15.23 -9.18
C LYS A 177 7.67 -14.61 -9.38
N VAL A 178 7.95 -13.58 -8.61
CA VAL A 178 9.26 -12.96 -8.51
C VAL A 178 9.63 -12.92 -7.03
N LYS A 179 10.77 -13.48 -6.69
CA LYS A 179 11.37 -13.32 -5.38
C LYS A 179 12.07 -11.96 -5.35
N ILE A 180 11.85 -11.20 -4.31
CA ILE A 180 12.48 -9.91 -4.08
C ILE A 180 13.41 -10.06 -2.87
N ASP A 181 14.69 -9.83 -3.08
CA ASP A 181 15.68 -9.74 -2.02
C ASP A 181 16.11 -8.27 -1.86
N LEU A 182 16.12 -7.78 -0.62
CA LEU A 182 16.50 -6.41 -0.28
C LEU A 182 17.66 -6.44 0.71
N ASP A 183 18.80 -5.91 0.30
CA ASP A 183 19.98 -5.75 1.15
C ASP A 183 20.18 -4.26 1.48
N PHE A 184 20.35 -3.95 2.76
CA PHE A 184 20.53 -2.60 3.28
C PHE A 184 21.90 -2.44 3.91
N PHE A 185 22.56 -1.32 3.63
CA PHE A 185 23.88 -0.95 4.13
C PHE A 185 23.89 0.46 4.70
#